data_d3e8d873881212378321f8e393425dc6
#
_entry.id   d3e8d873881212378321f8e393425dc6
#
_cell.length_a   1.000
_cell.length_b   1.000
_cell.length_c   1.000
_cell.angle_alpha   90.00
_cell.angle_beta   90.00
_cell.angle_gamma   90.00
#
_symmetry.space_group_name_H-M   'P 1'
#
loop_
_entity.id
_entity.type
_entity.pdbx_description
1 polymer ?
#
loop_
_entity_poly.entity_id
_entity_poly.type
_entity_poly.pdbx_seq_one_letter_code
_entity_poly.pdbx_strand_id
1 'polypeptide(L)'
;LRIVKNLQESDLPKIIERIKKLEWKGFAFEGAEASFELLIIKTLGQLPDFFSISGFRVIGDTFLGEKNHNIITEASVKVKIDDHNIHTVAEGEGPVNALDTALKKAIVEFYPEILKYKLCDYKVRILDSKDGTAATVRVNVETTDGTNKWDTVGVSEDIIEASYMAITDSIMYGLILH
;
A
#
# COMPACT_ATOMS: atom_id res chain seq x y z
N LEU A 1 -3.38 -8.81 -18.14
CA LEU A 1 -2.33 -8.01 -17.51
C LEU A 1 -2.30 -6.64 -18.18
N ARG A 2 -2.43 -5.55 -17.40
CA ARG A 2 -2.51 -4.18 -17.96
C ARG A 2 -1.12 -3.53 -18.07
N ILE A 3 -0.25 -3.78 -17.10
CA ILE A 3 1.06 -3.11 -17.00
C ILE A 3 2.25 -4.02 -17.32
N VAL A 4 2.04 -5.34 -17.38
CA VAL A 4 3.12 -6.30 -17.68
C VAL A 4 3.39 -6.32 -19.18
N LYS A 5 4.61 -5.96 -19.57
CA LYS A 5 5.09 -5.97 -20.96
C LYS A 5 6.25 -6.97 -21.11
N ASN A 6 6.36 -7.57 -22.30
CA ASN A 6 7.52 -8.40 -22.66
C ASN A 6 7.80 -9.61 -21.76
N LEU A 7 6.74 -10.26 -21.22
CA LEU A 7 6.87 -11.48 -20.42
C LEU A 7 7.34 -12.64 -21.31
N GLN A 8 8.42 -13.32 -20.92
CA GLN A 8 9.00 -14.47 -21.61
C GLN A 8 8.71 -15.75 -20.87
N GLU A 9 8.67 -16.89 -21.56
CA GLU A 9 8.51 -18.20 -20.89
C GLU A 9 9.64 -18.50 -19.90
N SER A 10 10.85 -18.03 -20.17
CA SER A 10 12.03 -18.14 -19.29
C SER A 10 11.86 -17.44 -17.94
N ASP A 11 10.95 -16.46 -17.82
CA ASP A 11 10.71 -15.70 -16.60
C ASP A 11 9.77 -16.45 -15.63
N LEU A 12 8.94 -17.35 -16.16
CA LEU A 12 7.88 -18.02 -15.40
C LEU A 12 8.38 -18.75 -14.16
N PRO A 13 9.50 -19.52 -14.19
CA PRO A 13 9.97 -20.21 -12.98
C PRO A 13 10.27 -19.26 -11.82
N LYS A 14 10.90 -18.11 -12.11
CA LYS A 14 11.26 -17.08 -11.11
C LYS A 14 10.01 -16.41 -10.55
N ILE A 15 9.03 -16.11 -11.40
CA ILE A 15 7.77 -15.51 -11.00
C ILE A 15 6.98 -16.48 -10.10
N ILE A 16 6.85 -17.74 -10.52
CA ILE A 16 6.14 -18.79 -9.76
C ILE A 16 6.78 -19.00 -8.38
N GLU A 17 8.11 -19.06 -8.31
CA GLU A 17 8.83 -19.17 -7.03
C GLU A 17 8.49 -17.97 -6.11
N ARG A 18 8.46 -16.77 -6.67
CA ARG A 18 8.14 -15.55 -5.90
C ARG A 18 6.70 -15.54 -5.42
N ILE A 19 5.76 -15.95 -6.25
CA ILE A 19 4.33 -16.09 -5.89
C ILE A 19 4.21 -17.07 -4.71
N LYS A 20 4.76 -18.28 -4.83
CA LYS A 20 4.70 -19.30 -3.77
C LYS A 20 5.25 -18.80 -2.45
N LYS A 21 6.38 -18.07 -2.47
CA LYS A 21 6.97 -17.47 -1.26
C LYS A 21 6.05 -16.46 -0.58
N LEU A 22 5.32 -15.66 -1.38
CA LEU A 22 4.40 -14.67 -0.85
C LEU A 22 3.08 -15.30 -0.38
N GLU A 23 2.55 -16.27 -1.12
CA GLU A 23 1.36 -17.02 -0.71
C GLU A 23 1.61 -17.76 0.62
N TRP A 24 2.81 -18.33 0.82
CA TRP A 24 3.17 -18.92 2.10
C TRP A 24 3.19 -17.90 3.25
N LYS A 25 3.49 -16.62 2.96
CA LYS A 25 3.41 -15.53 3.93
C LYS A 25 1.98 -14.99 4.13
N GLY A 26 0.99 -15.55 3.42
CA GLY A 26 -0.40 -15.15 3.55
C GLY A 26 -0.93 -14.22 2.46
N PHE A 27 -0.14 -13.85 1.45
CA PHE A 27 -0.65 -13.12 0.30
C PHE A 27 -1.68 -13.96 -0.46
N ALA A 28 -2.68 -13.32 -1.02
CA ALA A 28 -3.59 -13.89 -1.99
C ALA A 28 -3.80 -12.86 -3.10
N PHE A 29 -3.52 -13.28 -4.32
CA PHE A 29 -3.58 -12.41 -5.48
C PHE A 29 -4.94 -12.50 -6.21
N GLU A 30 -5.78 -13.45 -5.82
CA GLU A 30 -7.18 -13.48 -6.25
C GLU A 30 -7.91 -12.27 -5.65
N GLY A 31 -8.43 -11.38 -6.51
CA GLY A 31 -8.99 -10.09 -6.10
C GLY A 31 -7.93 -9.06 -5.66
N ALA A 32 -6.69 -9.19 -6.15
CA ALA A 32 -5.61 -8.22 -6.00
C ALA A 32 -4.70 -8.24 -7.23
N GLU A 33 -5.30 -8.14 -8.40
CA GLU A 33 -4.65 -8.27 -9.70
C GLU A 33 -3.55 -7.23 -9.90
N ALA A 34 -3.72 -6.02 -9.36
CA ALA A 34 -2.70 -4.98 -9.45
C ALA A 34 -1.43 -5.36 -8.67
N SER A 35 -1.56 -5.91 -7.46
CA SER A 35 -0.40 -6.42 -6.72
C SER A 35 0.27 -7.60 -7.41
N PHE A 36 -0.50 -8.45 -8.09
CA PHE A 36 0.04 -9.54 -8.89
C PHE A 36 0.88 -9.02 -10.06
N GLU A 37 0.37 -8.05 -10.81
CA GLU A 37 1.10 -7.43 -11.91
C GLU A 37 2.35 -6.69 -11.42
N LEU A 38 2.25 -5.94 -10.30
CA LEU A 38 3.41 -5.31 -9.66
C LEU A 38 4.46 -6.32 -9.22
N LEU A 39 4.04 -7.48 -8.70
CA LEU A 39 4.95 -8.56 -8.35
C LEU A 39 5.75 -9.05 -9.56
N ILE A 40 5.08 -9.21 -10.70
CA ILE A 40 5.73 -9.64 -11.95
C ILE A 40 6.76 -8.60 -12.37
N ILE A 41 6.39 -7.33 -12.51
CA ILE A 41 7.32 -6.29 -12.98
C ILE A 41 8.47 -6.04 -11.99
N LYS A 42 8.22 -6.14 -10.67
CA LYS A 42 9.27 -6.12 -9.63
C LYS A 42 10.24 -7.30 -9.79
N THR A 43 9.71 -8.49 -10.07
CA THR A 43 10.52 -9.71 -10.24
C THR A 43 11.39 -9.65 -11.50
N LEU A 44 10.91 -8.98 -12.55
CA LEU A 44 11.62 -8.75 -13.81
C LEU A 44 12.59 -7.56 -13.75
N GLY A 45 12.61 -6.80 -12.65
CA GLY A 45 13.41 -5.57 -12.54
C GLY A 45 12.93 -4.44 -13.46
N GLN A 46 11.65 -4.45 -13.81
CA GLN A 46 11.02 -3.49 -14.73
C GLN A 46 10.17 -2.43 -13.99
N LEU A 47 10.18 -2.44 -12.66
CA LEU A 47 9.45 -1.43 -11.88
C LEU A 47 10.13 -0.06 -12.06
N PRO A 48 9.41 0.97 -12.52
CA PRO A 48 9.94 2.33 -12.54
C PRO A 48 10.25 2.83 -11.13
N ASP A 49 11.32 3.60 -10.98
CA ASP A 49 11.73 4.18 -9.71
C ASP A 49 11.00 5.51 -9.47
N PHE A 50 9.73 5.45 -9.11
CA PHE A 50 8.94 6.65 -8.83
C PHE A 50 9.33 7.29 -7.51
N PHE A 51 9.36 6.49 -6.45
CA PHE A 51 9.71 6.92 -5.10
C PHE A 51 10.04 5.72 -4.21
N SER A 52 10.77 5.98 -3.16
CA SER A 52 11.00 5.02 -2.09
C SER A 52 10.66 5.63 -0.73
N ILE A 53 10.19 4.79 0.20
CA ILE A 53 9.82 5.24 1.54
C ILE A 53 10.88 4.74 2.51
N SER A 54 11.55 5.71 3.17
CA SER A 54 12.61 5.42 4.14
C SER A 54 12.07 5.06 5.52
N GLY A 55 10.83 5.44 5.81
CA GLY A 55 10.15 5.11 7.06
C GLY A 55 8.89 5.93 7.25
N PHE A 56 8.04 5.44 8.15
CA PHE A 56 6.84 6.13 8.58
C PHE A 56 6.63 5.95 10.09
N ARG A 57 5.83 6.81 10.68
CA ARG A 57 5.38 6.75 12.07
C ARG A 57 3.93 7.16 12.14
N VAL A 58 3.15 6.45 12.94
CA VAL A 58 1.75 6.79 13.22
C VAL A 58 1.59 6.95 14.72
N ILE A 59 0.95 8.03 15.15
CA ILE A 59 0.68 8.35 16.55
C ILE A 59 -0.82 8.58 16.67
N GLY A 60 -1.45 7.88 17.61
CA GLY A 60 -2.86 8.08 17.94
C GLY A 60 -2.99 8.57 19.38
N ASP A 61 -3.52 9.76 19.56
CA ASP A 61 -3.88 10.30 20.86
C ASP A 61 -5.38 10.15 21.08
N THR A 62 -5.75 9.48 22.15
CA THR A 62 -7.16 9.30 22.56
C THR A 62 -7.41 10.09 23.83
N PHE A 63 -8.20 11.14 23.70
CA PHE A 63 -8.63 11.94 24.86
C PHE A 63 -9.98 11.41 25.36
N LEU A 64 -9.96 10.73 26.51
CA LEU A 64 -11.14 10.17 27.16
C LEU A 64 -11.73 11.23 28.13
N GLY A 65 -12.61 12.10 27.61
CA GLY A 65 -13.37 13.06 28.40
C GLY A 65 -14.84 12.62 28.54
N GLU A 66 -15.49 13.04 29.65
CA GLU A 66 -16.90 12.68 29.91
C GLU A 66 -17.91 13.14 28.83
N LYS A 67 -17.53 14.11 27.99
CA LYS A 67 -18.41 14.71 26.97
C LYS A 67 -17.89 14.68 25.54
N ASN A 68 -16.59 14.43 25.31
CA ASN A 68 -16.02 14.36 23.96
C ASN A 68 -14.92 13.30 23.91
N HIS A 69 -15.17 12.23 23.16
CA HIS A 69 -14.12 11.33 22.71
C HIS A 69 -13.51 11.95 21.43
N ASN A 70 -12.32 12.48 21.54
CA ASN A 70 -11.58 12.96 20.40
C ASN A 70 -10.37 12.06 20.18
N ILE A 71 -10.31 11.42 19.02
CA ILE A 71 -9.17 10.62 18.57
C ILE A 71 -8.49 11.47 17.51
N ILE A 72 -7.25 11.88 17.79
CA ILE A 72 -6.40 12.55 16.80
C ILE A 72 -5.34 11.55 16.39
N THR A 73 -5.30 11.22 15.13
CA THR A 73 -4.24 10.38 14.57
C THR A 73 -3.38 11.20 13.62
N GLU A 74 -2.08 11.19 13.90
CA GLU A 74 -1.07 11.83 13.06
C GLU A 74 -0.17 10.75 12.44
N ALA A 75 0.16 10.91 11.17
CA ALA A 75 1.20 10.13 10.52
C ALA A 75 2.29 11.01 9.95
N SER A 76 3.54 10.59 10.13
CA SER A 76 4.69 11.18 9.45
C SER A 76 5.32 10.16 8.50
N VAL A 77 5.72 10.62 7.30
CA VAL A 77 6.31 9.77 6.25
C VAL A 77 7.57 10.42 5.72
N LYS A 78 8.62 9.61 5.53
CA LYS A 78 9.88 10.02 4.88
C LYS A 78 9.96 9.34 3.53
N VAL A 79 9.94 10.13 2.47
CA VAL A 79 9.95 9.68 1.07
C VAL A 79 11.18 10.22 0.37
N LYS A 80 11.80 9.39 -0.45
CA LYS A 80 12.84 9.80 -1.39
C LYS A 80 12.27 9.71 -2.80
N ILE A 81 12.40 10.82 -3.56
CA ILE A 81 12.03 10.93 -4.97
C ILE A 81 13.24 11.54 -5.68
N ASP A 82 13.86 10.80 -6.59
CA ASP A 82 15.15 11.18 -7.19
C ASP A 82 16.17 11.56 -6.10
N ASP A 83 16.68 12.78 -6.11
CA ASP A 83 17.61 13.32 -5.12
C ASP A 83 16.92 14.07 -3.95
N HIS A 84 15.59 14.10 -3.93
CA HIS A 84 14.84 14.82 -2.91
C HIS A 84 14.46 13.90 -1.76
N ASN A 85 14.79 14.33 -0.52
CA ASN A 85 14.31 13.70 0.70
C ASN A 85 13.18 14.55 1.28
N ILE A 86 11.98 14.00 1.28
CA ILE A 86 10.76 14.69 1.69
C ILE A 86 10.29 14.09 3.02
N HIS A 87 9.95 14.95 3.96
CA HIS A 87 9.36 14.55 5.23
C HIS A 87 8.05 15.31 5.42
N THR A 88 6.95 14.58 5.45
CA THR A 88 5.61 15.16 5.59
C THR A 88 4.91 14.61 6.81
N VAL A 89 3.97 15.39 7.30
CA VAL A 89 3.08 15.03 8.41
C VAL A 89 1.66 15.36 8.00
N ALA A 90 0.72 14.50 8.37
CA ALA A 90 -0.71 14.75 8.20
C ALA A 90 -1.53 14.12 9.33
N GLU A 91 -2.62 14.77 9.66
CA GLU A 91 -3.66 14.22 10.52
C GLU A 91 -4.71 13.48 9.68
N GLY A 92 -5.43 12.55 10.32
CA GLY A 92 -6.51 11.80 9.71
C GLY A 92 -7.51 11.27 10.75
N GLU A 93 -8.65 10.80 10.28
CA GLU A 93 -9.70 10.21 11.11
C GLU A 93 -9.29 8.88 11.75
N GLY A 94 -8.17 8.33 11.31
CA GLY A 94 -7.57 7.11 11.83
C GLY A 94 -6.19 6.85 11.22
N PRO A 95 -5.45 5.83 11.72
CA PRO A 95 -4.05 5.60 11.39
C PRO A 95 -3.81 5.41 9.88
N VAL A 96 -4.68 4.69 9.20
CA VAL A 96 -4.56 4.40 7.77
C VAL A 96 -4.86 5.65 6.92
N ASN A 97 -5.88 6.44 7.33
CA ASN A 97 -6.23 7.68 6.64
C ASN A 97 -5.14 8.74 6.82
N ALA A 98 -4.59 8.89 8.03
CA ALA A 98 -3.47 9.79 8.29
C ALA A 98 -2.23 9.42 7.45
N LEU A 99 -1.93 8.11 7.36
CA LEU A 99 -0.80 7.59 6.59
C LEU A 99 -0.97 7.82 5.07
N ASP A 100 -2.13 7.53 4.51
CA ASP A 100 -2.45 7.78 3.09
C ASP A 100 -2.33 9.28 2.77
N THR A 101 -2.88 10.13 3.65
CA THR A 101 -2.82 11.59 3.50
C THR A 101 -1.38 12.11 3.54
N ALA A 102 -0.57 11.65 4.51
CA ALA A 102 0.84 12.04 4.62
C ALA A 102 1.65 11.60 3.41
N LEU A 103 1.42 10.37 2.92
CA LEU A 103 2.10 9.84 1.74
C LEU A 103 1.73 10.62 0.47
N LYS A 104 0.46 10.86 0.22
CA LYS A 104 0.00 11.68 -0.92
C LYS A 104 0.56 13.10 -0.86
N LYS A 105 0.58 13.71 0.32
CA LYS A 105 1.19 15.02 0.52
C LYS A 105 2.68 15.06 0.17
N ALA A 106 3.41 13.97 0.42
CA ALA A 106 4.83 13.88 0.10
C ALA A 106 5.11 13.82 -1.41
N ILE A 107 4.22 13.17 -2.18
CA ILE A 107 4.50 12.83 -3.58
C ILE A 107 3.71 13.66 -4.60
N VAL A 108 2.70 14.43 -4.18
CA VAL A 108 1.78 15.16 -5.06
C VAL A 108 2.47 16.21 -5.93
N GLU A 109 3.54 16.84 -5.46
CA GLU A 109 4.28 17.84 -6.23
C GLU A 109 5.01 17.24 -7.44
N PHE A 110 5.37 15.94 -7.36
CA PHE A 110 6.04 15.21 -8.42
C PHE A 110 5.05 14.46 -9.32
N TYR A 111 3.96 13.98 -8.73
CA TYR A 111 2.93 13.16 -9.39
C TYR A 111 1.53 13.70 -9.05
N PRO A 112 1.11 14.82 -9.67
CA PRO A 112 -0.18 15.46 -9.36
C PRO A 112 -1.40 14.59 -9.62
N GLU A 113 -1.30 13.60 -10.51
CA GLU A 113 -2.36 12.65 -10.85
C GLU A 113 -2.85 11.83 -9.65
N ILE A 114 -2.03 11.65 -8.61
CA ILE A 114 -2.42 10.91 -7.40
C ILE A 114 -3.59 11.55 -6.65
N LEU A 115 -3.87 12.83 -6.88
CA LEU A 115 -5.06 13.50 -6.32
C LEU A 115 -6.37 12.88 -6.80
N LYS A 116 -6.35 12.18 -7.95
CA LYS A 116 -7.49 11.46 -8.49
C LYS A 116 -7.69 10.09 -7.82
N TYR A 117 -6.64 9.55 -7.18
CA TYR A 117 -6.68 8.21 -6.60
C TYR A 117 -7.44 8.22 -5.28
N LYS A 118 -8.59 7.56 -5.30
CA LYS A 118 -9.49 7.45 -4.15
C LYS A 118 -9.61 5.99 -3.73
N LEU A 119 -9.43 5.76 -2.46
CA LEU A 119 -9.67 4.46 -1.83
C LEU A 119 -11.18 4.23 -1.78
N CYS A 120 -11.66 3.16 -2.44
CA CYS A 120 -13.09 2.84 -2.56
C CYS A 120 -13.51 1.73 -1.61
N ASP A 121 -12.60 0.80 -1.32
CA ASP A 121 -12.85 -0.31 -0.42
C ASP A 121 -11.59 -0.66 0.38
N TYR A 122 -11.78 -1.08 1.61
CA TYR A 122 -10.72 -1.45 2.53
C TYR A 122 -11.17 -2.63 3.38
N LYS A 123 -10.53 -3.79 3.19
CA LYS A 123 -10.87 -5.03 3.86
C LYS A 123 -9.69 -5.60 4.63
N VAL A 124 -9.91 -5.98 5.87
CA VAL A 124 -8.92 -6.64 6.71
C VAL A 124 -9.37 -8.06 7.01
N ARG A 125 -8.46 -9.02 6.84
CA ARG A 125 -8.67 -10.42 7.18
C ARG A 125 -7.57 -10.92 8.09
N ILE A 126 -7.93 -11.52 9.20
CA ILE A 126 -7.00 -12.26 10.08
C ILE A 126 -6.75 -13.62 9.43
N LEU A 127 -5.49 -14.00 9.24
CA LEU A 127 -5.09 -15.24 8.56
C LEU A 127 -4.87 -16.39 9.54
N ASP A 128 -4.32 -16.11 10.71
CA ASP A 128 -4.14 -17.10 11.76
C ASP A 128 -4.71 -16.58 13.09
N SER A 129 -5.90 -17.05 13.41
CA SER A 129 -6.62 -16.62 14.62
C SER A 129 -6.08 -17.25 15.92
N LYS A 130 -5.16 -18.22 15.82
CA LYS A 130 -4.62 -18.89 17.00
C LYS A 130 -3.64 -18.02 17.77
N ASP A 131 -2.98 -17.08 17.07
CA ASP A 131 -1.99 -16.19 17.67
C ASP A 131 -2.61 -14.90 18.27
N GLY A 132 -3.94 -14.83 18.30
CA GLY A 132 -4.66 -13.72 18.94
C GLY A 132 -4.32 -12.36 18.32
N THR A 133 -3.79 -11.43 19.12
CA THR A 133 -3.43 -10.07 18.67
C THR A 133 -2.13 -10.02 17.88
N ALA A 134 -1.34 -11.10 17.86
CA ALA A 134 -0.12 -11.24 17.05
C ALA A 134 -0.36 -11.97 15.71
N ALA A 135 -1.63 -12.19 15.37
CA ALA A 135 -1.99 -12.89 14.14
C ALA A 135 -1.60 -12.06 12.89
N THR A 136 -1.12 -12.75 11.87
CA THR A 136 -0.89 -12.13 10.56
C THR A 136 -2.21 -11.64 9.97
N VAL A 137 -2.22 -10.43 9.46
CA VAL A 137 -3.38 -9.83 8.80
C VAL A 137 -3.09 -9.58 7.32
N ARG A 138 -4.13 -9.74 6.52
CA ARG A 138 -4.15 -9.37 5.12
C ARG A 138 -5.06 -8.17 4.94
N VAL A 139 -4.56 -7.14 4.30
CA VAL A 139 -5.30 -5.93 3.93
C VAL A 139 -5.47 -5.90 2.42
N ASN A 140 -6.70 -5.84 1.95
CA ASN A 140 -7.04 -5.60 0.56
C ASN A 140 -7.59 -4.18 0.41
N VAL A 141 -7.14 -3.48 -0.62
CA VAL A 141 -7.51 -2.10 -0.93
C VAL A 141 -7.98 -2.02 -2.37
N GLU A 142 -9.19 -1.48 -2.59
CA GLU A 142 -9.65 -1.07 -3.92
C GLU A 142 -9.46 0.43 -4.09
N THR A 143 -8.84 0.83 -5.18
CA THR A 143 -8.60 2.24 -5.54
C THR A 143 -9.19 2.56 -6.90
N THR A 144 -9.63 3.81 -7.09
CA THR A 144 -10.07 4.32 -8.38
C THR A 144 -9.45 5.68 -8.69
N ASP A 145 -9.23 5.95 -9.99
CA ASP A 145 -8.90 7.28 -10.51
C ASP A 145 -10.14 8.02 -11.09
N GLY A 146 -11.32 7.43 -10.92
CA GLY A 146 -12.59 7.88 -11.50
C GLY A 146 -12.94 7.20 -12.81
N THR A 147 -12.00 6.56 -13.49
CA THR A 147 -12.20 5.81 -14.76
C THR A 147 -11.88 4.34 -14.59
N ASN A 148 -10.73 4.05 -13.97
CA ASN A 148 -10.25 2.70 -13.70
C ASN A 148 -10.42 2.36 -12.22
N LYS A 149 -10.45 1.06 -11.95
CA LYS A 149 -10.34 0.49 -10.61
C LYS A 149 -9.26 -0.57 -10.58
N TRP A 150 -8.59 -0.71 -9.46
CA TRP A 150 -7.57 -1.72 -9.22
C TRP A 150 -7.50 -2.10 -7.75
N ASP A 151 -7.10 -3.35 -7.51
CA ASP A 151 -7.04 -3.96 -6.20
C ASP A 151 -5.61 -4.33 -5.82
N THR A 152 -5.22 -3.99 -4.61
CA THR A 152 -3.90 -4.29 -4.06
C THR A 152 -4.00 -4.97 -2.70
N VAL A 153 -2.92 -5.67 -2.32
CA VAL A 153 -2.87 -6.45 -1.08
C VAL A 153 -1.57 -6.22 -0.33
N GLY A 154 -1.67 -6.11 0.98
CA GLY A 154 -0.55 -6.12 1.91
C GLY A 154 -0.76 -7.16 3.01
N VAL A 155 0.35 -7.71 3.52
CA VAL A 155 0.31 -8.75 4.57
C VAL A 155 1.42 -8.48 5.58
N SER A 156 1.06 -8.41 6.86
CA SER A 156 1.98 -8.25 7.99
C SER A 156 1.30 -8.71 9.28
N GLU A 157 2.07 -8.89 10.35
CA GLU A 157 1.58 -8.98 11.72
C GLU A 157 1.10 -7.61 12.25
N ASP A 158 1.57 -6.52 11.67
CA ASP A 158 1.14 -5.16 11.95
C ASP A 158 0.15 -4.69 10.87
N ILE A 159 -1.09 -4.38 11.30
CA ILE A 159 -2.16 -3.90 10.42
C ILE A 159 -1.80 -2.59 9.71
N ILE A 160 -1.01 -1.72 10.35
CA ILE A 160 -0.59 -0.45 9.75
C ILE A 160 0.44 -0.72 8.66
N GLU A 161 1.39 -1.63 8.91
CA GLU A 161 2.35 -2.05 7.89
C GLU A 161 1.66 -2.76 6.71
N ALA A 162 0.72 -3.67 6.96
CA ALA A 162 -0.05 -4.32 5.90
C ALA A 162 -0.83 -3.31 5.06
N SER A 163 -1.45 -2.31 5.71
CA SER A 163 -2.16 -1.21 5.04
C SER A 163 -1.23 -0.35 4.21
N TYR A 164 -0.08 0.01 4.78
CA TYR A 164 0.97 0.76 4.11
C TYR A 164 1.44 0.05 2.81
N MET A 165 1.67 -1.26 2.88
CA MET A 165 2.07 -2.05 1.70
C MET A 165 1.01 -1.97 0.60
N ALA A 166 -0.26 -2.20 0.95
CA ALA A 166 -1.36 -2.17 -0.01
C ALA A 166 -1.55 -0.78 -0.63
N ILE A 167 -1.50 0.29 0.17
CA ILE A 167 -1.65 1.68 -0.30
C ILE A 167 -0.47 2.07 -1.20
N THR A 168 0.76 1.75 -0.81
CA THR A 168 1.94 2.07 -1.61
C THR A 168 1.91 1.37 -2.96
N ASP A 169 1.58 0.07 -2.99
CA ASP A 169 1.40 -0.68 -4.23
C ASP A 169 0.26 -0.09 -5.07
N SER A 170 -0.83 0.35 -4.45
CA SER A 170 -1.94 1.01 -5.16
C SER A 170 -1.51 2.30 -5.86
N ILE A 171 -0.74 3.14 -5.19
CA ILE A 171 -0.22 4.38 -5.78
C ILE A 171 0.75 4.06 -6.93
N MET A 172 1.70 3.14 -6.71
CA MET A 172 2.65 2.72 -7.74
C MET A 172 1.95 2.16 -8.98
N TYR A 173 0.93 1.32 -8.79
CA TYR A 173 0.15 0.77 -9.91
C TYR A 173 -0.56 1.86 -10.70
N GLY A 174 -1.21 2.79 -10.00
CA GLY A 174 -1.86 3.95 -10.63
C GLY A 174 -0.88 4.78 -11.46
N LEU A 175 0.33 5.04 -10.94
CA LEU A 175 1.38 5.79 -11.67
C LEU A 175 1.90 5.06 -12.91
N ILE A 176 1.87 3.72 -12.94
CA ILE A 176 2.28 2.94 -14.13
C ILE A 176 1.16 2.92 -15.18
N LEU A 177 -0.10 3.02 -14.77
CA LEU A 177 -1.24 3.04 -15.69
C LEU A 177 -1.31 4.31 -16.53
N HIS A 178 -0.73 5.41 -16.05
CA HIS A 178 -0.73 6.75 -16.68
C HIS A 178 0.62 7.12 -17.23
#